data_d6d169e48daf672a6cc7bf0e98c13b3b
#
_entry.id   d6d169e48daf672a6cc7bf0e98c13b3b
#
_cell.length_a   1.000
_cell.length_b   1.000
_cell.length_c   1.000
_cell.angle_alpha   90.00
_cell.angle_beta   90.00
_cell.angle_gamma   90.00
#
_symmetry.space_group_name_H-M   'P 1'
#
loop_
_entity.id
_entity.type
_entity.pdbx_description
1 polymer ?
#
loop_
_entity_poly.entity_id
_entity_poly.type
_entity_poly.pdbx_seq_one_letter_code
_entity_poly.pdbx_strand_id
1 'polypeptide(L)'
;MAPETERAGGRLPRVPHADKPGPDERILKRTGADLQNGWLARHGELYLTEDRLVFVPTIIDTLLRAKRREIPLDDIGEIERFPLRPGDMPTGGRRPRMMLHTEACVYEFLVGDLDSWIDSLERVYQRRVGKGKPHSPKFTREGYVNLLLTDD
;
A
#
# COMPACT_ATOMS: atom_id res chain seq x y z
N MET A 1 -24.39 8.55 31.96
CA MET A 1 -24.26 8.44 31.47
C MET A 1 -23.62 8.28 30.76
N ALA A 2 -23.19 8.68 30.91
CA ALA A 2 -22.64 8.69 30.23
C ALA A 2 -22.03 8.58 29.74
N PRO A 3 -21.93 8.56 29.80
CA PRO A 3 -21.35 8.37 29.26
C PRO A 3 -20.71 8.16 28.77
N GLU A 4 -20.68 8.47 28.84
CA GLU A 4 -20.31 8.35 28.45
C GLU A 4 -19.43 8.18 28.11
N THR A 5 -19.27 8.58 28.58
CA THR A 5 -18.63 8.53 28.38
C THR A 5 -18.00 7.99 27.98
N GLU A 6 -17.87 7.90 27.92
CA GLU A 6 -17.50 7.32 27.48
C GLU A 6 -17.01 7.26 26.76
N ARG A 7 -17.00 7.54 26.96
CA ARG A 7 -16.58 7.60 26.25
C ARG A 7 -15.64 7.95 25.94
N ALA A 8 -15.61 8.06 26.41
CA ALA A 8 -14.73 8.82 25.84
C ALA A 8 -13.29 8.60 25.81
N GLY A 9 -12.61 9.08 26.67
CA GLY A 9 -11.19 9.06 26.66
C GLY A 9 -10.53 7.78 26.26
N GLY A 10 -11.15 6.71 26.58
CA GLY A 10 -10.59 5.40 26.24
C GLY A 10 -10.39 5.17 24.76
N ARG A 11 -10.91 6.03 23.96
CA ARG A 11 -10.79 5.85 22.52
C ARG A 11 -9.46 6.26 21.97
N LEU A 12 -8.77 7.15 22.65
CA LEU A 12 -7.48 7.61 22.16
C LEU A 12 -6.45 6.48 22.06
N PRO A 13 -6.32 5.59 23.05
CA PRO A 13 -5.33 4.53 22.95
C PRO A 13 -5.57 3.53 21.82
N ARG A 14 -6.77 3.48 21.30
CA ARG A 14 -7.05 2.51 20.24
C ARG A 14 -6.68 2.96 18.85
N VAL A 15 -6.08 4.12 18.73
CA VAL A 15 -5.63 4.65 17.44
C VAL A 15 -4.84 3.61 16.64
N PRO A 16 -3.86 2.89 17.22
CA PRO A 16 -3.13 1.90 16.43
C PRO A 16 -4.02 0.79 15.87
N HIS A 17 -5.06 0.43 16.60
CA HIS A 17 -5.97 -0.62 16.13
C HIS A 17 -6.89 -0.14 15.03
N ALA A 18 -7.24 1.13 15.07
CA ALA A 18 -8.09 1.72 14.04
C ALA A 18 -7.39 1.85 12.71
N ASP A 19 -6.09 1.72 12.69
CA ASP A 19 -5.31 1.85 11.47
C ASP A 19 -5.34 0.61 10.59
N LYS A 20 -5.70 -0.52 11.14
CA LYS A 20 -5.76 -1.78 10.39
C LYS A 20 -7.12 -1.94 9.73
N PRO A 21 -7.20 -2.84 8.73
CA PRO A 21 -8.52 -3.21 8.21
C PRO A 21 -9.44 -3.70 9.32
N GLY A 22 -10.73 -3.44 9.17
CA GLY A 22 -11.70 -3.82 10.18
C GLY A 22 -11.80 -5.33 10.37
N PRO A 23 -12.36 -5.78 11.51
CA PRO A 23 -12.44 -7.21 11.81
C PRO A 23 -13.31 -7.99 10.83
N ASP A 24 -14.29 -7.34 10.21
CA ASP A 24 -15.15 -7.97 9.22
C ASP A 24 -14.60 -7.87 7.81
N GLU A 25 -13.51 -7.19 7.64
CA GLU A 25 -12.89 -6.96 6.35
C GLU A 25 -11.91 -8.09 6.03
N ARG A 26 -12.16 -8.78 4.93
CA ARG A 26 -11.32 -9.89 4.52
C ARG A 26 -9.98 -9.40 3.99
N ILE A 27 -8.91 -9.83 4.61
CA ILE A 27 -7.55 -9.51 4.16
C ILE A 27 -7.12 -10.56 3.14
N LEU A 28 -6.86 -10.12 1.92
CA LEU A 28 -6.45 -10.99 0.83
C LEU A 28 -4.94 -11.15 0.77
N LYS A 29 -4.20 -10.12 1.18
CA LYS A 29 -2.76 -10.15 1.22
C LYS A 29 -2.25 -9.15 2.25
N ARG A 30 -1.14 -9.50 2.89
CA ARG A 30 -0.49 -8.65 3.88
C ARG A 30 1.01 -8.90 3.84
N THR A 31 1.80 -7.84 3.70
CA THR A 31 3.26 -7.94 3.79
C THR A 31 3.84 -6.66 4.35
N GLY A 32 5.07 -6.75 4.83
CA GLY A 32 5.84 -5.54 5.09
C GLY A 32 6.13 -4.81 3.79
N ALA A 33 6.11 -3.50 3.85
CA ALA A 33 6.37 -2.64 2.70
C ALA A 33 6.91 -1.30 3.18
N ASP A 34 7.61 -0.61 2.29
CA ASP A 34 8.02 0.77 2.55
C ASP A 34 7.28 1.67 1.59
N LEU A 35 6.71 2.74 2.10
CA LEU A 35 6.10 3.78 1.29
C LEU A 35 7.11 4.90 1.11
N GLN A 36 7.51 5.14 -0.14
CA GLN A 36 8.44 6.20 -0.48
C GLN A 36 7.72 7.56 -0.42
N ASN A 37 8.30 8.49 0.29
CA ASN A 37 7.79 9.85 0.40
C ASN A 37 8.95 10.81 0.16
N GLY A 38 9.15 11.21 -1.09
CA GLY A 38 10.31 11.97 -1.49
C GLY A 38 11.57 11.13 -1.29
N TRP A 39 12.52 11.65 -0.52
CA TRP A 39 13.76 10.95 -0.22
C TRP A 39 13.67 10.03 1.00
N LEU A 40 12.54 10.06 1.72
CA LEU A 40 12.31 9.23 2.89
C LEU A 40 11.45 8.04 2.55
N ALA A 41 11.77 6.89 3.14
CA ALA A 41 10.93 5.71 3.09
C ALA A 41 10.31 5.47 4.47
N ARG A 42 9.02 5.23 4.50
CA ARG A 42 8.29 4.91 5.73
C ARG A 42 8.01 3.41 5.77
N HIS A 43 8.43 2.78 6.84
CA HIS A 43 8.24 1.34 7.02
C HIS A 43 6.85 1.05 7.58
N GLY A 44 6.26 -0.04 7.15
CA GLY A 44 4.96 -0.44 7.66
C GLY A 44 4.49 -1.75 7.05
N GLU A 45 3.20 -1.95 7.13
CA GLU A 45 2.55 -3.10 6.53
C GLU A 45 1.52 -2.66 5.51
N LEU A 46 1.49 -3.35 4.40
CA LEU A 46 0.53 -3.12 3.34
C LEU A 46 -0.48 -4.25 3.33
N TYR A 47 -1.76 -3.88 3.39
CA TYR A 47 -2.88 -4.80 3.38
C TYR A 47 -3.69 -4.62 2.12
N LEU A 48 -4.11 -5.72 1.52
CA LEU A 48 -5.06 -5.73 0.41
C LEU A 48 -6.36 -6.36 0.89
N THR A 49 -7.45 -5.64 0.72
CA THR A 49 -8.79 -6.18 0.93
C THR A 49 -9.53 -6.23 -0.41
N GLU A 50 -10.79 -6.59 -0.41
CA GLU A 50 -11.56 -6.64 -1.65
C GLU A 50 -11.89 -5.26 -2.23
N ASP A 51 -11.74 -4.19 -1.44
CA ASP A 51 -12.14 -2.85 -1.86
C ASP A 51 -11.03 -1.81 -1.79
N ARG A 52 -9.93 -2.08 -1.07
CA ARG A 52 -8.92 -1.06 -0.83
C ARG A 52 -7.56 -1.65 -0.48
N LEU A 53 -6.54 -0.82 -0.62
CA LEU A 53 -5.23 -1.04 -0.02
C LEU A 53 -5.12 -0.16 1.22
N VAL A 54 -4.50 -0.70 2.26
CA VAL A 54 -4.25 0.05 3.50
C VAL A 54 -2.78 -0.09 3.85
N PHE A 55 -2.10 1.04 3.99
CA PHE A 55 -0.73 1.07 4.49
C PHE A 55 -0.74 1.58 5.92
N VAL A 56 -0.22 0.77 6.83
CA VAL A 56 -0.15 1.09 8.25
C VAL A 56 1.32 1.24 8.63
N PRO A 57 1.78 2.45 8.93
CA PRO A 57 3.18 2.66 9.32
C PRO A 57 3.50 1.96 10.65
N THR A 58 4.77 1.65 10.85
CA THR A 58 5.22 1.08 12.12
C THR A 58 5.03 2.09 13.25
N ILE A 59 5.11 1.60 14.50
CA ILE A 59 4.97 2.48 15.67
C ILE A 59 6.03 3.57 15.65
N ILE A 60 7.26 3.25 15.27
CA ILE A 60 8.34 4.24 15.20
C ILE A 60 8.01 5.32 14.19
N ASP A 61 7.59 4.91 12.99
CA ASP A 61 7.24 5.87 11.95
C ASP A 61 6.00 6.68 12.31
N THR A 62 5.07 6.08 13.05
CA THR A 62 3.90 6.78 13.55
C THR A 62 4.31 7.88 14.54
N LEU A 63 5.27 7.60 15.42
CA LEU A 63 5.82 8.61 16.33
C LEU A 63 6.51 9.73 15.56
N LEU A 64 7.05 9.45 14.39
CA LEU A 64 7.63 10.45 13.50
C LEU A 64 6.58 11.10 12.59
N ARG A 65 5.30 10.96 12.93
CA ARG A 65 4.16 11.52 12.22
C ARG A 65 3.89 10.92 10.84
N ALA A 66 4.35 9.72 10.61
CA ALA A 66 3.91 8.98 9.43
C ALA A 66 2.43 8.68 9.54
N LYS A 67 1.72 8.79 8.43
CA LYS A 67 0.27 8.64 8.41
C LYS A 67 -0.11 7.34 7.73
N ARG A 68 -1.17 6.74 8.25
CA ARG A 68 -1.87 5.68 7.55
C ARG A 68 -2.34 6.18 6.19
N ARG A 69 -2.24 5.31 5.19
CA ARG A 69 -2.75 5.58 3.84
C ARG A 69 -3.80 4.54 3.49
N GLU A 70 -4.88 5.02 2.95
CA GLU A 70 -5.97 4.19 2.48
C GLU A 70 -6.21 4.54 1.02
N ILE A 71 -6.16 3.53 0.15
CA ILE A 71 -6.27 3.72 -1.29
C ILE A 71 -7.41 2.84 -1.79
N PRO A 72 -8.59 3.42 -2.05
CA PRO A 72 -9.68 2.65 -2.65
C PRO A 72 -9.24 2.09 -3.99
N LEU A 73 -9.59 0.84 -4.26
CA LEU A 73 -9.23 0.21 -5.53
C LEU A 73 -9.85 0.92 -6.72
N ASP A 74 -11.01 1.56 -6.53
CA ASP A 74 -11.66 2.34 -7.58
C ASP A 74 -10.90 3.62 -7.94
N ASP A 75 -9.99 4.08 -7.07
CA ASP A 75 -9.23 5.31 -7.32
C ASP A 75 -7.94 5.07 -8.11
N ILE A 76 -7.54 3.82 -8.25
CA ILE A 76 -6.28 3.49 -8.93
C ILE A 76 -6.51 3.39 -10.42
N GLY A 77 -5.84 4.25 -11.18
CA GLY A 77 -5.94 4.27 -12.65
C GLY A 77 -4.85 3.49 -13.33
N GLU A 78 -3.69 3.36 -12.70
CA GLU A 78 -2.58 2.62 -13.27
C GLU A 78 -1.74 2.01 -12.18
N ILE A 79 -1.25 0.80 -12.44
CA ILE A 79 -0.33 0.09 -11.55
C ILE A 79 0.91 -0.25 -12.38
N GLU A 80 2.05 0.32 -12.00
CA GLU A 80 3.31 0.09 -12.67
C GLU A 80 4.19 -0.85 -11.86
N ARG A 81 4.85 -1.74 -12.58
CA ARG A 81 5.73 -2.75 -12.01
C ARG A 81 7.18 -2.40 -12.33
N PHE A 82 7.99 -2.18 -11.30
CA PHE A 82 9.42 -1.91 -11.44
C PHE A 82 10.23 -2.97 -10.71
N PRO A 83 10.53 -4.10 -11.37
CA PRO A 83 11.38 -5.13 -10.78
C PRO A 83 12.85 -4.72 -10.81
N LEU A 84 13.66 -5.42 -10.04
CA LEU A 84 15.10 -5.34 -10.22
C LEU A 84 15.49 -6.02 -11.52
N ARG A 85 16.60 -5.57 -12.11
CA ARG A 85 17.16 -6.25 -13.27
C ARG A 85 17.66 -7.63 -12.84
N PRO A 86 17.63 -8.62 -13.74
CA PRO A 86 18.20 -9.93 -13.44
C PRO A 86 19.65 -9.79 -12.97
N GLY A 87 19.97 -10.39 -11.84
CA GLY A 87 21.29 -10.34 -11.25
C GLY A 87 21.51 -9.21 -10.25
N ASP A 88 20.64 -8.22 -10.21
CA ASP A 88 20.75 -7.17 -9.20
C ASP A 88 20.29 -7.68 -7.84
N MET A 89 20.95 -7.19 -6.80
CA MET A 89 20.59 -7.54 -5.42
C MET A 89 19.81 -6.40 -4.79
N PRO A 90 18.84 -6.71 -3.92
CA PRO A 90 18.06 -5.69 -3.23
C PRO A 90 18.89 -5.01 -2.10
N THR A 91 19.80 -4.15 -2.50
CA THR A 91 20.69 -3.45 -1.58
C THR A 91 20.54 -1.93 -1.73
N GLY A 92 20.72 -1.22 -0.64
CA GLY A 92 20.58 0.22 -0.62
C GLY A 92 19.16 0.61 -1.05
N GLY A 93 19.05 1.56 -1.96
CA GLY A 93 17.75 1.98 -2.51
C GLY A 93 17.21 1.07 -3.60
N ARG A 94 17.93 0.00 -3.92
CA ARG A 94 17.52 -0.91 -4.99
C ARG A 94 16.60 -2.00 -4.46
N ARG A 95 15.32 -1.75 -4.53
CA ARG A 95 14.30 -2.76 -4.19
C ARG A 95 13.20 -2.71 -5.23
N PRO A 96 12.53 -3.85 -5.47
CA PRO A 96 11.39 -3.84 -6.39
C PRO A 96 10.34 -2.84 -5.93
N ARG A 97 9.68 -2.19 -6.87
CA ARG A 97 8.72 -1.14 -6.57
C ARG A 97 7.44 -1.35 -7.34
N MET A 98 6.36 -0.96 -6.69
CA MET A 98 5.03 -0.92 -7.28
C MET A 98 4.54 0.52 -7.18
N MET A 99 4.17 1.11 -8.31
CA MET A 99 3.67 2.48 -8.32
C MET A 99 2.19 2.47 -8.65
N LEU A 100 1.41 3.09 -7.78
CA LEU A 100 -0.04 3.17 -7.91
C LEU A 100 -0.41 4.60 -8.22
N HIS A 101 -0.97 4.82 -9.40
CA HIS A 101 -1.38 6.15 -9.86
C HIS A 101 -2.83 6.38 -9.54
N THR A 102 -3.11 7.43 -8.78
CA THR A 102 -4.47 7.92 -8.54
C THR A 102 -4.57 9.34 -9.06
N GLU A 103 -5.77 9.90 -9.07
CA GLU A 103 -5.92 11.30 -9.47
C GLU A 103 -5.22 12.24 -8.51
N ALA A 104 -5.17 11.88 -7.22
CA ALA A 104 -4.60 12.75 -6.20
C ALA A 104 -3.07 12.71 -6.17
N CYS A 105 -2.48 11.52 -6.36
CA CYS A 105 -1.03 11.36 -6.24
C CYS A 105 -0.59 9.99 -6.75
N VAL A 106 0.72 9.78 -6.71
CA VAL A 106 1.32 8.48 -7.02
C VAL A 106 1.89 7.91 -5.73
N TYR A 107 1.52 6.68 -5.41
CA TYR A 107 2.07 5.96 -4.27
C TYR A 107 3.16 5.01 -4.76
N GLU A 108 4.34 5.10 -4.19
CA GLU A 108 5.45 4.23 -4.54
C GLU A 108 5.74 3.30 -3.36
N PHE A 109 5.41 2.02 -3.51
CA PHE A 109 5.66 1.02 -2.49
C PHE A 109 6.85 0.14 -2.87
N LEU A 110 7.79 0.01 -1.95
CA LEU A 110 8.90 -0.94 -2.06
C LEU A 110 8.44 -2.24 -1.42
N VAL A 111 8.37 -3.30 -2.21
CA VAL A 111 7.86 -4.60 -1.76
C VAL A 111 8.83 -5.71 -2.20
N GLY A 112 9.02 -6.69 -1.35
CA GLY A 112 9.94 -7.79 -1.66
C GLY A 112 9.37 -8.79 -2.65
N ASP A 113 8.06 -8.98 -2.66
CA ASP A 113 7.36 -9.97 -3.47
C ASP A 113 6.49 -9.30 -4.54
N LEU A 114 7.13 -8.47 -5.36
CA LEU A 114 6.45 -7.64 -6.34
C LEU A 114 5.49 -8.43 -7.24
N ASP A 115 5.95 -9.54 -7.81
CA ASP A 115 5.11 -10.32 -8.73
C ASP A 115 3.87 -10.87 -8.05
N SER A 116 4.02 -11.32 -6.81
CA SER A 116 2.88 -11.80 -6.02
C SER A 116 1.87 -10.69 -5.75
N TRP A 117 2.34 -9.47 -5.50
CA TRP A 117 1.46 -8.31 -5.33
C TRP A 117 0.70 -7.98 -6.60
N ILE A 118 1.39 -7.96 -7.74
CA ILE A 118 0.74 -7.67 -9.02
C ILE A 118 -0.32 -8.73 -9.33
N ASP A 119 0.01 -10.00 -9.14
CA ASP A 119 -0.95 -11.09 -9.37
C ASP A 119 -2.16 -11.00 -8.46
N SER A 120 -1.95 -10.64 -7.20
CA SER A 120 -3.06 -10.48 -6.24
C SER A 120 -3.97 -9.33 -6.62
N LEU A 121 -3.39 -8.21 -7.05
CA LEU A 121 -4.16 -7.06 -7.51
C LEU A 121 -4.96 -7.40 -8.76
N GLU A 122 -4.35 -8.06 -9.74
CA GLU A 122 -5.07 -8.48 -10.93
C GLU A 122 -6.26 -9.37 -10.59
N ARG A 123 -6.09 -10.32 -9.68
CA ARG A 123 -7.17 -11.22 -9.28
C ARG A 123 -8.30 -10.48 -8.57
N VAL A 124 -7.98 -9.54 -7.70
CA VAL A 124 -9.04 -8.81 -7.00
C VAL A 124 -9.83 -7.96 -7.97
N TYR A 125 -9.19 -7.32 -8.94
CA TYR A 125 -9.92 -6.54 -9.95
C TYR A 125 -10.80 -7.44 -10.84
N GLN A 126 -10.31 -8.61 -11.22
CA GLN A 126 -11.12 -9.57 -11.98
C GLN A 126 -12.36 -9.99 -11.21
N ARG A 127 -12.22 -10.26 -9.92
CA ARG A 127 -13.39 -10.59 -9.09
C ARG A 127 -14.35 -9.42 -8.97
N ARG A 128 -13.84 -8.21 -8.87
CA ARG A 128 -14.67 -7.00 -8.77
C ARG A 128 -15.49 -6.81 -10.05
N VAL A 129 -14.89 -7.03 -11.21
CA VAL A 129 -15.63 -6.99 -12.48
C VAL A 129 -16.78 -8.00 -12.46
N GLY A 130 -16.53 -9.21 -12.00
CA GLY A 130 -17.56 -10.23 -11.88
C GLY A 130 -18.67 -9.88 -10.89
N LYS A 131 -18.42 -8.96 -9.97
CA LYS A 131 -19.40 -8.49 -8.99
C LYS A 131 -20.07 -7.17 -9.39
N GLY A 132 -19.93 -6.76 -10.64
CA GLY A 132 -20.57 -5.55 -11.14
C GLY A 132 -19.77 -4.27 -10.91
N LYS A 133 -18.49 -4.37 -10.54
CA LYS A 133 -17.60 -3.23 -10.39
C LYS A 133 -16.59 -3.23 -11.54
N PRO A 134 -16.92 -2.57 -12.67
CA PRO A 134 -16.17 -2.72 -13.92
C PRO A 134 -14.82 -2.01 -13.93
N HIS A 135 -14.54 -1.13 -12.98
CA HIS A 135 -13.29 -0.39 -12.96
C HIS A 135 -12.09 -1.34 -12.88
N SER A 136 -11.14 -1.14 -13.76
CA SER A 136 -9.88 -1.86 -13.78
C SER A 136 -8.77 -0.91 -14.18
N PRO A 137 -7.66 -0.86 -13.44
CA PRO A 137 -6.54 -0.01 -13.80
C PRO A 137 -5.76 -0.59 -14.96
N LYS A 138 -4.94 0.25 -15.58
CA LYS A 138 -3.96 -0.20 -16.53
C LYS A 138 -2.78 -0.82 -15.77
N PHE A 139 -2.39 -2.03 -16.16
CA PHE A 139 -1.22 -2.69 -15.59
C PHE A 139 -0.04 -2.54 -16.56
N THR A 140 1.00 -1.84 -16.12
CA THR A 140 2.21 -1.64 -16.90
C THR A 140 3.31 -2.53 -16.34
N ARG A 141 3.84 -3.41 -17.18
CA ARG A 141 4.82 -4.41 -16.77
C ARG A 141 6.23 -4.12 -17.25
N GLU A 142 6.42 -3.00 -17.89
CA GLU A 142 7.71 -2.60 -18.44
C GLU A 142 8.45 -1.68 -17.48
N GLY A 143 9.76 -1.76 -17.54
CA GLY A 143 10.62 -0.93 -16.71
C GLY A 143 11.33 -1.69 -15.61
N TYR A 144 12.45 -1.16 -15.21
CA TYR A 144 13.24 -1.68 -14.10
C TYR A 144 13.57 -0.53 -13.16
N VAL A 145 13.86 -0.87 -11.92
CA VAL A 145 14.40 0.12 -11.00
C VAL A 145 15.67 0.69 -11.62
N ASN A 146 15.68 1.97 -11.83
CA ASN A 146 16.82 2.65 -12.41
C ASN A 146 17.58 3.39 -11.32
N LEU A 147 18.85 3.03 -11.18
CA LEU A 147 19.71 3.65 -10.19
C LEU A 147 19.94 5.13 -10.46
N LEU A 148 19.91 5.51 -11.73
CA LEU A 148 20.15 6.89 -12.11
C LEU A 148 19.00 7.82 -11.71
N LEU A 149 17.84 7.28 -11.43
CA LEU A 149 16.70 8.09 -10.98
C LEU A 149 16.75 8.40 -9.49
N THR A 150 17.69 7.81 -8.76
CA THR A 150 17.85 8.10 -7.34
C THR A 150 18.83 9.22 -7.06
N ASP A 151 19.49 9.70 -8.09
CA ASP A 151 20.48 10.77 -7.96
C ASP A 151 19.89 12.17 -8.26
N ASP A 152 18.63 12.21 -8.59
CA ASP A 152 17.95 13.48 -8.90
C ASP A 152 17.19 14.06 -7.73
#